data_0b27dcfc482f50bf8bd3cfdfe8acd8b6
#
_entry.id   0b27dcfc482f50bf8bd3cfdfe8acd8b6
#
_cell.length_a   1.000
_cell.length_b   1.000
_cell.length_c   1.000
_cell.angle_alpha   90.00
_cell.angle_beta   90.00
_cell.angle_gamma   90.00
#
_symmetry.space_group_name_H-M   'P 1'
#
loop_
_entity.id
_entity.type
_entity.pdbx_description
1 polymer ?
#
loop_
_entity_poly.entity_id
_entity_poly.type
_entity_poly.pdbx_seq_one_letter_code
_entity_poly.pdbx_strand_id
1 'polypeptide(L)'
;AIVTDSVLKAAESAGFELRDRDVIGVTESIVARAQGNYCSVEDIAADVKNKLGGETIGVIFPILSRNRFAICLRGIAMGAKKIVLMLSYPSDEVGNELVSLDKIDEAGINPYSDVLTLEKYRELFGVNKHEFTGVDYVEYYGDLIRSCGAEAEIIFANQPRAILDYADHIINCDIHTRARTKRILLAIARSEE
;
A
#
# COMPACT_ATOMS: atom_id res chain seq x y z
N ALA A 1 26.58 7.91 18.08
CA ALA A 1 27.32 9.06 17.53
C ALA A 1 26.40 10.02 16.79
N ILE A 2 25.92 9.74 15.53
CA ILE A 2 25.19 10.74 14.71
C ILE A 2 23.98 11.33 15.43
N VAL A 3 23.09 10.52 15.99
CA VAL A 3 21.89 11.00 16.70
C VAL A 3 22.27 11.82 17.94
N THR A 4 23.17 11.30 18.75
CA THR A 4 23.66 11.98 19.97
C THR A 4 24.26 13.35 19.63
N ASP A 5 25.18 13.39 18.68
CA ASP A 5 25.87 14.63 18.28
C ASP A 5 24.87 15.65 17.67
N SER A 6 23.88 15.16 16.90
CA SER A 6 22.84 16.02 16.32
C SER A 6 21.93 16.63 17.39
N VAL A 7 21.52 15.84 18.38
CA VAL A 7 20.66 16.30 19.48
C VAL A 7 21.38 17.32 20.36
N LEU A 8 22.65 17.05 20.71
CA LEU A 8 23.44 17.98 21.50
C LEU A 8 23.69 19.31 20.79
N LYS A 9 24.04 19.27 19.50
CA LYS A 9 24.17 20.49 18.67
C LYS A 9 22.86 21.26 18.53
N ALA A 10 21.72 20.54 18.38
CA ALA A 10 20.41 21.18 18.31
C ALA A 10 20.05 21.85 19.64
N ALA A 11 20.31 21.20 20.77
CA ALA A 11 20.09 21.77 22.09
C ALA A 11 20.90 23.04 22.30
N GLU A 12 22.19 23.01 21.98
CA GLU A 12 23.09 24.18 22.06
C GLU A 12 22.60 25.32 21.14
N SER A 13 22.31 25.01 19.88
CA SER A 13 21.86 25.99 18.88
C SER A 13 20.52 26.63 19.20
N ALA A 14 19.57 25.86 19.76
CA ALA A 14 18.24 26.32 20.09
C ALA A 14 18.11 26.84 21.53
N GLY A 15 19.18 26.73 22.35
CA GLY A 15 19.21 27.25 23.70
C GLY A 15 18.33 26.51 24.70
N PHE A 16 18.11 25.19 24.52
CA PHE A 16 17.38 24.37 25.50
C PHE A 16 18.29 23.33 26.13
N GLU A 17 17.92 22.89 27.34
CA GLU A 17 18.61 21.83 28.06
C GLU A 17 17.81 20.52 27.98
N LEU A 18 18.53 19.41 27.78
CA LEU A 18 17.96 18.07 27.88
C LEU A 18 17.70 17.75 29.35
N ARG A 19 16.54 17.19 29.66
CA ARG A 19 16.07 16.89 31.01
C ARG A 19 15.95 15.39 31.21
N ASP A 20 15.99 14.96 32.45
CA ASP A 20 15.65 13.59 32.81
C ASP A 20 14.25 13.23 32.30
N ARG A 21 14.14 12.07 31.67
CA ARG A 21 12.92 11.52 31.03
C ARG A 21 12.54 12.14 29.69
N ASP A 22 13.37 12.99 29.10
CA ASP A 22 13.15 13.36 27.69
C ASP A 22 13.27 12.14 26.78
N VAL A 23 12.36 12.05 25.83
CA VAL A 23 12.30 10.94 24.85
C VAL A 23 12.74 11.44 23.48
N ILE A 24 13.79 10.83 22.95
CA ILE A 24 14.29 11.13 21.61
C ILE A 24 13.77 10.08 20.64
N GLY A 25 12.84 10.50 19.75
CA GLY A 25 12.31 9.66 18.68
C GLY A 25 13.20 9.70 17.45
N VAL A 26 13.60 8.53 16.96
CA VAL A 26 14.36 8.40 15.70
C VAL A 26 13.52 7.61 14.70
N THR A 27 13.33 8.16 13.49
CA THR A 27 12.56 7.48 12.45
C THR A 27 13.34 6.31 11.86
N GLU A 28 12.62 5.25 11.49
CA GLU A 28 13.20 4.07 10.84
C GLU A 28 13.99 4.45 9.57
N SER A 29 13.52 5.40 8.77
CA SER A 29 14.20 5.80 7.55
C SER A 29 15.56 6.46 7.79
N ILE A 30 15.77 7.18 8.90
CA ILE A 30 17.09 7.71 9.28
C ILE A 30 18.04 6.57 9.62
N VAL A 31 17.55 5.56 10.37
CA VAL A 31 18.34 4.38 10.74
C VAL A 31 18.73 3.60 9.48
N ALA A 32 17.78 3.31 8.61
CA ALA A 32 18.01 2.58 7.35
C ALA A 32 19.04 3.31 6.46
N ARG A 33 18.92 4.63 6.31
CA ARG A 33 19.89 5.44 5.55
C ARG A 33 21.29 5.43 6.17
N ALA A 34 21.38 5.53 7.49
CA ALA A 34 22.66 5.48 8.20
C ALA A 34 23.33 4.11 8.08
N GLN A 35 22.58 3.05 7.90
CA GLN A 35 23.05 1.68 7.68
C GLN A 35 23.31 1.35 6.21
N GLY A 36 23.00 2.26 5.29
CA GLY A 36 23.13 2.02 3.85
C GLY A 36 22.10 1.02 3.29
N ASN A 37 20.97 0.84 3.97
CA ASN A 37 19.91 -0.06 3.55
C ASN A 37 19.10 0.58 2.43
N TYR A 38 19.55 0.41 1.19
CA TYR A 38 18.88 0.84 -0.01
C TYR A 38 18.56 -0.36 -0.90
N CYS A 39 17.46 -0.27 -1.63
CA CYS A 39 17.18 -1.15 -2.77
C CYS A 39 16.64 -0.31 -3.93
N SER A 40 16.90 -0.73 -5.15
CA SER A 40 16.32 -0.15 -6.35
C SER A 40 14.95 -0.77 -6.66
N VAL A 41 14.22 -0.18 -7.57
CA VAL A 41 12.97 -0.78 -8.08
C VAL A 41 13.24 -2.06 -8.87
N GLU A 42 14.41 -2.15 -9.50
CA GLU A 42 14.89 -3.33 -10.20
C GLU A 42 15.19 -4.49 -9.24
N ASP A 43 15.73 -4.20 -8.04
CA ASP A 43 15.94 -5.21 -7.00
C ASP A 43 14.60 -5.77 -6.51
N ILE A 44 13.61 -4.90 -6.31
CA ILE A 44 12.24 -5.32 -5.95
C ILE A 44 11.66 -6.21 -7.05
N ALA A 45 11.79 -5.81 -8.33
CA ALA A 45 11.28 -6.57 -9.46
C ALA A 45 11.92 -7.96 -9.55
N ALA A 46 13.23 -8.04 -9.36
CA ALA A 46 13.96 -9.31 -9.36
C ALA A 46 13.52 -10.21 -8.20
N ASP A 47 13.36 -9.67 -7.00
CA ASP A 47 12.92 -10.42 -5.83
C ASP A 47 11.49 -10.96 -5.98
N VAL A 48 10.57 -10.12 -6.47
CA VAL A 48 9.18 -10.49 -6.77
C VAL A 48 9.13 -11.61 -7.80
N LYS A 49 9.83 -11.45 -8.91
CA LYS A 49 9.89 -12.46 -9.97
C LYS A 49 10.45 -13.80 -9.46
N ASN A 50 11.53 -13.75 -8.68
CA ASN A 50 12.19 -14.95 -8.17
C ASN A 50 11.33 -15.70 -7.14
N LYS A 51 10.59 -14.98 -6.29
CA LYS A 51 9.77 -15.58 -5.23
C LYS A 51 8.38 -15.99 -5.68
N LEU A 52 7.79 -15.26 -6.63
CA LEU A 52 6.38 -15.41 -7.02
C LEU A 52 6.18 -15.81 -8.48
N GLY A 53 7.25 -16.17 -9.19
CA GLY A 53 7.19 -16.68 -10.56
C GLY A 53 6.87 -15.67 -11.66
N GLY A 54 6.51 -14.43 -11.32
CA GLY A 54 6.31 -13.34 -12.27
C GLY A 54 5.03 -13.41 -13.13
N GLU A 55 4.07 -14.25 -12.79
CA GLU A 55 2.78 -14.35 -13.50
C GLU A 55 1.75 -13.33 -12.96
N THR A 56 0.60 -13.79 -12.50
CA THR A 56 -0.42 -12.93 -11.86
C THR A 56 -0.14 -12.78 -10.39
N ILE A 57 -0.07 -11.55 -9.90
CA ILE A 57 0.19 -11.22 -8.49
C ILE A 57 -0.93 -10.35 -7.96
N GLY A 58 -1.56 -10.78 -6.87
CA GLY A 58 -2.48 -9.98 -6.07
C GLY A 58 -1.71 -9.04 -5.14
N VAL A 59 -2.02 -7.76 -5.20
CA VAL A 59 -1.44 -6.73 -4.31
C VAL A 59 -2.57 -6.12 -3.51
N ILE A 60 -2.55 -6.30 -2.17
CA ILE A 60 -3.70 -5.95 -1.33
C ILE A 60 -3.40 -4.86 -0.33
N PHE A 61 -4.38 -4.01 -0.13
CA PHE A 61 -4.47 -2.97 0.89
C PHE A 61 -3.28 -1.99 0.95
N PRO A 62 -2.82 -1.49 -0.19
CA PRO A 62 -1.81 -0.44 -0.15
C PRO A 62 -2.41 0.89 0.29
N ILE A 63 -1.58 1.73 0.88
CA ILE A 63 -1.94 3.13 1.11
C ILE A 63 -1.92 3.92 -0.21
N LEU A 64 -2.74 4.95 -0.29
CA LEU A 64 -2.80 5.85 -1.45
C LEU A 64 -1.66 6.88 -1.36
N SER A 65 -0.49 6.54 -1.91
CA SER A 65 0.70 7.38 -1.77
C SER A 65 1.59 7.37 -3.02
N ARG A 66 1.82 8.56 -3.59
CA ARG A 66 2.77 8.76 -4.71
C ARG A 66 4.24 8.58 -4.30
N ASN A 67 4.56 8.93 -3.06
CA ASN A 67 5.94 9.03 -2.59
C ASN A 67 6.42 7.79 -1.83
N ARG A 68 5.52 6.87 -1.53
CA ARG A 68 5.83 5.64 -0.79
C ARG A 68 5.42 4.43 -1.59
N PHE A 69 4.12 4.11 -1.59
CA PHE A 69 3.65 2.88 -2.22
C PHE A 69 3.85 2.86 -3.74
N ALA A 70 3.66 3.96 -4.45
CA ALA A 70 3.85 3.99 -5.91
C ALA A 70 5.24 3.54 -6.36
N ILE A 71 6.28 3.83 -5.58
CA ILE A 71 7.65 3.40 -5.87
C ILE A 71 7.76 1.87 -5.71
N CYS A 72 7.19 1.32 -4.64
CA CYS A 72 7.14 -0.12 -4.42
C CYS A 72 6.31 -0.82 -5.50
N LEU A 73 5.13 -0.26 -5.84
CA LEU A 73 4.25 -0.79 -6.89
C LEU A 73 4.95 -0.86 -8.24
N ARG A 74 5.79 0.12 -8.57
CA ARG A 74 6.60 0.09 -9.80
C ARG A 74 7.50 -1.14 -9.83
N GLY A 75 8.23 -1.41 -8.75
CA GLY A 75 9.09 -2.59 -8.65
C GLY A 75 8.29 -3.91 -8.73
N ILE A 76 7.16 -3.97 -8.04
CA ILE A 76 6.27 -5.14 -8.08
C ILE A 76 5.76 -5.38 -9.51
N ALA A 77 5.26 -4.34 -10.17
CA ALA A 77 4.72 -4.44 -11.53
C ALA A 77 5.78 -4.83 -12.58
N MET A 78 7.02 -4.34 -12.46
CA MET A 78 8.14 -4.76 -13.30
C MET A 78 8.48 -6.26 -13.13
N GLY A 79 8.15 -6.85 -11.98
CA GLY A 79 8.40 -8.26 -11.67
C GLY A 79 7.28 -9.22 -12.06
N ALA A 80 6.16 -8.74 -12.65
CA ALA A 80 4.97 -9.54 -12.93
C ALA A 80 4.42 -9.28 -14.33
N LYS A 81 3.64 -10.24 -14.87
CA LYS A 81 2.89 -10.06 -16.12
C LYS A 81 1.56 -9.35 -15.89
N LYS A 82 0.92 -9.63 -14.76
CA LYS A 82 -0.36 -9.05 -14.37
C LYS A 82 -0.38 -8.72 -12.88
N ILE A 83 -0.91 -7.56 -12.54
CA ILE A 83 -1.19 -7.15 -11.17
C ILE A 83 -2.70 -7.03 -10.96
N VAL A 84 -3.22 -7.75 -10.00
CA VAL A 84 -4.55 -7.52 -9.46
C VAL A 84 -4.41 -6.67 -8.20
N LEU A 85 -4.71 -5.39 -8.32
CA LEU A 85 -4.59 -4.42 -7.23
C LEU A 85 -5.91 -4.30 -6.49
N MET A 86 -5.95 -4.76 -5.25
CA MET A 86 -7.10 -4.66 -4.38
C MET A 86 -6.97 -3.48 -3.44
N LEU A 87 -7.80 -2.47 -3.64
CA LEU A 87 -7.86 -1.26 -2.84
C LEU A 87 -8.94 -1.37 -1.76
N SER A 88 -8.63 -0.89 -0.56
CA SER A 88 -9.65 -0.67 0.47
C SER A 88 -10.53 0.52 0.10
N TYR A 89 -11.82 0.44 0.44
CA TYR A 89 -12.77 1.52 0.28
C TYR A 89 -13.73 1.57 1.49
N PRO A 90 -14.29 2.70 1.85
CA PRO A 90 -14.22 4.02 1.19
C PRO A 90 -12.84 4.70 1.29
N SER A 91 -11.99 4.29 2.23
CA SER A 91 -10.65 4.84 2.45
C SER A 91 -9.60 3.76 2.69
N ASP A 92 -8.33 4.11 2.56
CA ASP A 92 -7.24 3.25 3.01
C ASP A 92 -7.10 3.25 4.55
N GLU A 93 -6.19 2.44 5.09
CA GLU A 93 -5.99 2.27 6.55
C GLU A 93 -5.43 3.51 7.28
N VAL A 94 -4.97 4.52 6.54
CA VAL A 94 -4.48 5.80 7.10
C VAL A 94 -5.43 6.96 6.82
N GLY A 95 -6.62 6.67 6.27
CA GLY A 95 -7.70 7.63 6.10
C GLY A 95 -7.65 8.42 4.78
N ASN A 96 -6.86 8.02 3.78
CA ASN A 96 -6.96 8.61 2.46
C ASN A 96 -8.22 8.09 1.77
N GLU A 97 -9.14 8.99 1.48
CA GLU A 97 -10.45 8.67 0.93
C GLU A 97 -10.39 8.42 -0.58
N LEU A 98 -11.02 7.34 -1.04
CA LEU A 98 -11.31 7.04 -2.44
C LEU A 98 -12.70 7.51 -2.85
N VAL A 99 -13.65 7.42 -1.92
CA VAL A 99 -15.06 7.80 -2.12
C VAL A 99 -15.66 8.14 -0.77
N SER A 100 -16.54 9.16 -0.71
CA SER A 100 -17.17 9.55 0.55
C SER A 100 -18.16 8.50 1.06
N LEU A 101 -18.32 8.44 2.38
CA LEU A 101 -19.30 7.56 3.03
C LEU A 101 -20.72 7.84 2.53
N ASP A 102 -21.10 9.11 2.33
CA ASP A 102 -22.43 9.48 1.83
C ASP A 102 -22.73 8.82 0.49
N LYS A 103 -21.76 8.82 -0.45
CA LYS A 103 -21.92 8.12 -1.74
C LYS A 103 -22.03 6.61 -1.61
N ILE A 104 -21.34 6.00 -0.66
CA ILE A 104 -21.45 4.57 -0.34
C ILE A 104 -22.87 4.26 0.13
N ASP A 105 -23.39 5.05 1.06
CA ASP A 105 -24.74 4.89 1.62
C ASP A 105 -25.82 5.11 0.56
N GLU A 106 -25.71 6.15 -0.26
CA GLU A 106 -26.62 6.43 -1.38
C GLU A 106 -26.63 5.30 -2.42
N ALA A 107 -25.49 4.66 -2.68
CA ALA A 107 -25.38 3.53 -3.60
C ALA A 107 -25.87 2.20 -2.99
N GLY A 108 -26.17 2.16 -1.69
CA GLY A 108 -26.58 0.95 -0.97
C GLY A 108 -25.51 -0.13 -0.92
N ILE A 109 -24.23 0.26 -0.95
CA ILE A 109 -23.07 -0.64 -0.92
C ILE A 109 -22.66 -0.91 0.51
N ASN A 110 -22.36 -2.17 0.82
CA ASN A 110 -21.80 -2.57 2.11
C ASN A 110 -20.27 -2.81 1.98
N PRO A 111 -19.41 -1.88 2.44
CA PRO A 111 -17.96 -2.02 2.33
C PRO A 111 -17.40 -3.25 3.05
N TYR A 112 -18.12 -3.82 4.02
CA TYR A 112 -17.67 -5.00 4.76
C TYR A 112 -17.85 -6.32 4.00
N SER A 113 -18.76 -6.37 3.01
CA SER A 113 -19.08 -7.60 2.28
C SER A 113 -18.89 -7.49 0.78
N ASP A 114 -19.08 -6.30 0.22
CA ASP A 114 -19.17 -6.14 -1.22
C ASP A 114 -17.80 -6.01 -1.87
N VAL A 115 -17.65 -6.68 -3.01
CA VAL A 115 -16.48 -6.59 -3.88
C VAL A 115 -16.90 -5.87 -5.15
N LEU A 116 -16.19 -4.79 -5.49
CA LEU A 116 -16.48 -4.03 -6.70
C LEU A 116 -15.35 -4.22 -7.72
N THR A 117 -15.71 -4.44 -8.97
CA THR A 117 -14.78 -4.29 -10.09
C THR A 117 -14.53 -2.82 -10.38
N LEU A 118 -13.47 -2.51 -11.12
CA LEU A 118 -13.18 -1.14 -11.56
C LEU A 118 -14.36 -0.53 -12.34
N GLU A 119 -14.97 -1.31 -13.21
CA GLU A 119 -16.14 -0.88 -14.01
C GLU A 119 -17.30 -0.49 -13.09
N LYS A 120 -17.67 -1.37 -12.15
CA LYS A 120 -18.74 -1.13 -11.20
C LYS A 120 -18.47 0.06 -10.28
N TYR A 121 -17.23 0.19 -9.81
CA TYR A 121 -16.81 1.35 -9.03
C TYR A 121 -16.98 2.66 -9.81
N ARG A 122 -16.56 2.69 -11.07
CA ARG A 122 -16.69 3.88 -11.93
C ARG A 122 -18.13 4.20 -12.30
N GLU A 123 -18.96 3.18 -12.50
CA GLU A 123 -20.40 3.34 -12.74
C GLU A 123 -21.09 4.02 -11.54
N LEU A 124 -20.79 3.57 -10.32
CA LEU A 124 -21.42 4.06 -9.10
C LEU A 124 -20.89 5.42 -8.65
N PHE A 125 -19.58 5.61 -8.71
CA PHE A 125 -18.92 6.74 -8.04
C PHE A 125 -18.20 7.71 -8.99
N GLY A 126 -18.06 7.35 -10.26
CA GLY A 126 -17.34 8.17 -11.24
C GLY A 126 -15.85 8.31 -10.96
N VAL A 127 -15.31 9.46 -11.31
CA VAL A 127 -13.92 9.84 -11.06
C VAL A 127 -13.84 10.63 -9.77
N ASN A 128 -13.09 10.11 -8.80
CA ASN A 128 -12.86 10.78 -7.52
C ASN A 128 -11.39 11.16 -7.40
N LYS A 129 -11.15 12.43 -7.14
CA LYS A 129 -9.79 12.96 -6.92
C LYS A 129 -9.56 13.19 -5.45
N HIS A 130 -8.42 12.73 -4.97
CA HIS A 130 -7.99 12.97 -3.60
C HIS A 130 -7.94 14.46 -3.29
N GLU A 131 -8.56 14.89 -2.21
CA GLU A 131 -8.80 16.29 -1.86
C GLU A 131 -7.53 17.16 -1.89
N PHE A 132 -6.46 16.70 -1.26
CA PHE A 132 -5.22 17.49 -1.14
C PHE A 132 -4.28 17.36 -2.33
N THR A 133 -4.28 16.22 -3.03
CA THR A 133 -3.31 15.97 -4.11
C THR A 133 -3.88 16.16 -5.49
N GLY A 134 -5.20 16.21 -5.64
CA GLY A 134 -5.91 16.27 -6.92
C GLY A 134 -5.75 15.03 -7.79
N VAL A 135 -5.20 13.94 -7.24
CA VAL A 135 -4.89 12.70 -7.97
C VAL A 135 -6.06 11.73 -7.85
N ASP A 136 -6.50 11.17 -8.98
CA ASP A 136 -7.28 9.94 -9.00
C ASP A 136 -6.31 8.77 -8.81
N TYR A 137 -6.24 8.20 -7.62
CA TYR A 137 -5.31 7.11 -7.31
C TYR A 137 -5.66 5.81 -8.02
N VAL A 138 -6.92 5.59 -8.37
CA VAL A 138 -7.34 4.42 -9.12
C VAL A 138 -6.73 4.43 -10.52
N GLU A 139 -6.88 5.56 -11.23
CA GLU A 139 -6.26 5.75 -12.54
C GLU A 139 -4.74 5.76 -12.45
N TYR A 140 -4.20 6.52 -11.51
CA TYR A 140 -2.75 6.67 -11.32
C TYR A 140 -2.04 5.33 -11.09
N TYR A 141 -2.58 4.45 -10.26
CA TYR A 141 -1.99 3.14 -10.03
C TYR A 141 -2.16 2.20 -11.23
N GLY A 142 -3.31 2.24 -11.89
CA GLY A 142 -3.53 1.50 -13.13
C GLY A 142 -2.54 1.88 -14.22
N ASP A 143 -2.32 3.18 -14.44
CA ASP A 143 -1.36 3.69 -15.41
C ASP A 143 0.07 3.34 -15.04
N LEU A 144 0.41 3.44 -13.76
CA LEU A 144 1.72 3.05 -13.26
C LEU A 144 2.02 1.58 -13.58
N ILE A 145 1.10 0.66 -13.28
CA ILE A 145 1.25 -0.77 -13.57
C ILE A 145 1.44 -0.99 -15.08
N ARG A 146 0.56 -0.40 -15.90
CA ARG A 146 0.64 -0.50 -17.36
C ARG A 146 1.95 0.08 -17.93
N SER A 147 2.42 1.18 -17.37
CA SER A 147 3.70 1.79 -17.77
C SER A 147 4.92 0.91 -17.50
N CYS A 148 4.79 -0.06 -16.59
CA CYS A 148 5.83 -1.06 -16.31
C CYS A 148 5.74 -2.29 -17.20
N GLY A 149 4.78 -2.36 -18.13
CA GLY A 149 4.59 -3.49 -19.04
C GLY A 149 3.71 -4.62 -18.48
N ALA A 150 3.10 -4.44 -17.30
CA ALA A 150 2.18 -5.40 -16.72
C ALA A 150 0.73 -5.06 -17.05
N GLU A 151 -0.13 -6.08 -17.12
CA GLU A 151 -1.58 -5.90 -17.14
C GLU A 151 -2.06 -5.42 -15.77
N ALA A 152 -3.01 -4.47 -15.75
CA ALA A 152 -3.58 -3.92 -14.52
C ALA A 152 -5.06 -4.29 -14.41
N GLU A 153 -5.40 -5.01 -13.37
CA GLU A 153 -6.78 -5.22 -12.91
C GLU A 153 -6.93 -4.57 -11.53
N ILE A 154 -7.99 -3.79 -11.32
CA ILE A 154 -8.24 -3.11 -10.05
C ILE A 154 -9.59 -3.55 -9.52
N ILE A 155 -9.60 -3.96 -8.26
CA ILE A 155 -10.80 -4.33 -7.52
C ILE A 155 -10.83 -3.59 -6.18
N PHE A 156 -12.01 -3.51 -5.59
CA PHE A 156 -12.23 -2.84 -4.32
C PHE A 156 -12.89 -3.82 -3.36
N ALA A 157 -12.25 -4.07 -2.23
CA ALA A 157 -12.76 -4.96 -1.20
C ALA A 157 -12.06 -4.68 0.13
N ASN A 158 -12.73 -5.00 1.25
CA ASN A 158 -12.16 -4.92 2.61
C ASN A 158 -11.97 -6.30 3.26
N GLN A 159 -12.35 -7.37 2.55
CA GLN A 159 -12.12 -8.74 3.00
C GLN A 159 -10.87 -9.31 2.30
N PRO A 160 -9.80 -9.67 3.05
CA PRO A 160 -8.55 -10.16 2.44
C PRO A 160 -8.74 -11.34 1.49
N ARG A 161 -9.69 -12.24 1.83
CA ARG A 161 -9.95 -13.44 1.02
C ARG A 161 -10.43 -13.15 -0.40
N ALA A 162 -11.01 -11.98 -0.66
CA ALA A 162 -11.54 -11.63 -1.99
C ALA A 162 -10.45 -11.68 -3.08
N ILE A 163 -9.18 -11.46 -2.73
CA ILE A 163 -8.09 -11.54 -3.70
C ILE A 163 -7.83 -12.95 -4.21
N LEU A 164 -8.20 -14.00 -3.46
CA LEU A 164 -7.96 -15.39 -3.82
C LEU A 164 -8.75 -15.84 -5.04
N ASP A 165 -9.85 -15.16 -5.36
CA ASP A 165 -10.63 -15.39 -6.59
C ASP A 165 -9.92 -14.87 -7.85
N TYR A 166 -8.81 -14.13 -7.69
CA TYR A 166 -8.11 -13.42 -8.76
C TYR A 166 -6.63 -13.80 -8.91
N ALA A 167 -5.98 -14.23 -7.84
CA ALA A 167 -4.54 -14.53 -7.85
C ALA A 167 -4.14 -15.53 -6.76
N ASP A 168 -3.21 -16.42 -7.10
CA ASP A 168 -2.63 -17.42 -6.17
C ASP A 168 -1.47 -16.84 -5.36
N HIS A 169 -0.74 -15.89 -5.92
CA HIS A 169 0.40 -15.22 -5.28
C HIS A 169 0.01 -13.83 -4.80
N ILE A 170 0.18 -13.57 -3.49
CA ILE A 170 -0.31 -12.35 -2.88
C ILE A 170 0.80 -11.61 -2.15
N ILE A 171 0.90 -10.31 -2.43
CA ILE A 171 1.72 -9.35 -1.67
C ILE A 171 0.80 -8.52 -0.79
N ASN A 172 0.94 -8.68 0.51
CA ASN A 172 0.20 -7.91 1.50
C ASN A 172 0.95 -6.60 1.81
N CYS A 173 0.32 -5.48 1.48
CA CYS A 173 0.89 -4.13 1.59
C CYS A 173 0.28 -3.30 2.73
N ASP A 174 -0.66 -3.86 3.51
CA ASP A 174 -1.17 -3.13 4.67
C ASP A 174 -0.06 -2.86 5.71
N ILE A 175 -0.22 -1.81 6.50
CA ILE A 175 0.79 -1.35 7.46
C ILE A 175 0.42 -1.81 8.87
N HIS A 176 -0.80 -1.52 9.31
CA HIS A 176 -1.23 -1.72 10.70
C HIS A 176 -1.85 -3.10 10.92
N THR A 177 -2.55 -3.65 9.94
CA THR A 177 -3.29 -4.91 10.07
C THR A 177 -2.59 -6.12 9.43
N ARG A 178 -1.36 -5.96 8.96
CA ARG A 178 -0.57 -6.96 8.22
C ARG A 178 -0.58 -8.36 8.85
N ALA A 179 -0.37 -8.44 10.15
CA ALA A 179 -0.36 -9.73 10.85
C ALA A 179 -1.72 -10.43 10.83
N ARG A 180 -2.83 -9.65 10.94
CA ARG A 180 -4.20 -10.17 10.86
C ARG A 180 -4.50 -10.66 9.44
N THR A 181 -4.21 -9.85 8.44
CA THR A 181 -4.43 -10.17 7.03
C THR A 181 -3.68 -11.44 6.63
N LYS A 182 -2.39 -11.55 6.97
CA LYS A 182 -1.58 -12.74 6.75
C LYS A 182 -2.20 -13.98 7.40
N ARG A 183 -2.67 -13.87 8.65
CA ARG A 183 -3.29 -14.99 9.37
C ARG A 183 -4.57 -15.47 8.70
N ILE A 184 -5.40 -14.55 8.19
CA ILE A 184 -6.65 -14.88 7.47
C ILE A 184 -6.33 -15.66 6.19
N LEU A 185 -5.42 -15.15 5.36
CA LEU A 185 -5.04 -15.78 4.10
C LEU A 185 -4.42 -17.18 4.32
N LEU A 186 -3.52 -17.31 5.30
CA LEU A 186 -2.90 -18.60 5.63
C LEU A 186 -3.89 -19.63 6.21
N ALA A 187 -4.95 -19.19 6.90
CA ALA A 187 -5.96 -20.09 7.40
C ALA A 187 -6.81 -20.69 6.27
N ILE A 188 -7.04 -19.94 5.20
CA ILE A 188 -7.76 -20.42 4.02
C ILE A 188 -6.89 -21.40 3.24
N ALA A 189 -5.64 -21.05 2.95
CA ALA A 189 -4.71 -21.92 2.23
C ALA A 189 -4.54 -23.30 2.90
N ARG A 190 -4.54 -23.35 4.23
CA ARG A 190 -4.45 -24.64 4.98
C ARG A 190 -5.73 -25.44 5.00
N SER A 191 -6.88 -24.85 4.67
CA SER A 191 -8.15 -25.59 4.63
C SER A 191 -8.41 -26.29 3.30
N GLU A 192 -7.58 -25.99 2.28
CA GLU A 192 -7.66 -26.56 0.94
C GLU A 192 -6.64 -27.70 0.71
N GLU A 193 -5.72 -27.94 1.66
CA GLU A 193 -4.82 -29.09 1.72
C GLU A 193 -5.50 -30.29 2.43
#